data_233352304d42b5e8d20f1d2a6c1d2c89
#
_entry.id   233352304d42b5e8d20f1d2a6c1d2c89
#
_cell.length_a   1.000
_cell.length_b   1.000
_cell.length_c   1.000
_cell.angle_alpha   90.00
_cell.angle_beta   90.00
_cell.angle_gamma   90.00
#
_symmetry.space_group_name_H-M   'P 1'
#
loop_
_entity.id
_entity.type
_entity.pdbx_description
1 polymer ?
#
loop_
_entity_poly.entity_id
_entity_poly.type
_entity_poly.pdbx_seq_one_letter_code
_entity_poly.pdbx_strand_id
1 'polypeptide(L)'
;MDFDSLFQQLYPSLFRYLHRLTGDSDVADDIAQEAFVRLLKQSLPEAEVRPWLFTVAMNLVRDHARKVDRRQRLLTTAPVLVSSFAPPDEAVERSEQVSSVRAVLEQLSERDQQLLLMREEGFKYEEIARVIGVAPASVGTLIARALRRFAELYEAQR
;
A
#
# COMPACT_ATOMS: atom_id res chain seq x y z
N MET A 1 -18.23 15.50 -9.73
CA MET A 1 -17.31 15.97 -8.68
C MET A 1 -16.05 16.47 -9.36
N ASP A 2 -15.56 17.64 -8.96
CA ASP A 2 -14.38 18.20 -9.60
C ASP A 2 -13.10 17.50 -9.10
N PHE A 3 -12.01 17.71 -9.85
CA PHE A 3 -10.74 17.09 -9.54
C PHE A 3 -10.17 17.51 -8.18
N ASP A 4 -10.27 18.79 -7.85
CA ASP A 4 -9.74 19.29 -6.58
C ASP A 4 -10.44 18.67 -5.38
N SER A 5 -11.75 18.49 -5.46
CA SER A 5 -12.52 17.83 -4.41
C SER A 5 -12.14 16.36 -4.27
N LEU A 6 -11.97 15.67 -5.39
CA LEU A 6 -11.52 14.27 -5.40
C LEU A 6 -10.12 14.14 -4.80
N PHE A 7 -9.23 15.03 -5.19
CA PHE A 7 -7.86 15.02 -4.66
C PHE A 7 -7.87 15.22 -3.14
N GLN A 8 -8.56 16.24 -2.63
CA GLN A 8 -8.62 16.52 -1.20
C GLN A 8 -9.24 15.36 -0.42
N GLN A 9 -10.24 14.71 -1.00
CA GLN A 9 -10.95 13.60 -0.35
C GLN A 9 -10.15 12.31 -0.35
N LEU A 10 -9.49 11.98 -1.46
CA LEU A 10 -8.89 10.66 -1.66
C LEU A 10 -7.37 10.62 -1.45
N TYR A 11 -6.67 11.75 -1.57
CA TYR A 11 -5.21 11.76 -1.44
C TYR A 11 -4.74 11.25 -0.08
N PRO A 12 -5.30 11.68 1.06
CA PRO A 12 -4.80 11.20 2.36
C PRO A 12 -4.91 9.68 2.51
N SER A 13 -6.02 9.10 2.06
CA SER A 13 -6.25 7.66 2.10
C SER A 13 -5.27 6.91 1.19
N LEU A 14 -5.10 7.39 -0.03
CA LEU A 14 -4.18 6.80 -0.99
C LEU A 14 -2.73 6.88 -0.49
N PHE A 15 -2.33 8.04 0.06
CA PHE A 15 -0.99 8.21 0.61
C PHE A 15 -0.73 7.22 1.76
N ARG A 16 -1.67 7.10 2.71
CA ARG A 16 -1.50 6.16 3.83
C ARG A 16 -1.34 4.73 3.35
N TYR A 17 -2.18 4.32 2.39
CA TYR A 17 -2.10 3.00 1.78
C TYR A 17 -0.72 2.75 1.15
N LEU A 18 -0.27 3.69 0.33
CA LEU A 18 1.01 3.60 -0.36
C LEU A 18 2.20 3.66 0.61
N HIS A 19 2.10 4.49 1.64
CA HIS A 19 3.16 4.59 2.64
C HIS A 19 3.32 3.27 3.42
N ARG A 20 2.22 2.62 3.74
CA ARG A 20 2.25 1.32 4.41
C ARG A 20 2.83 0.22 3.51
N LEU A 21 2.54 0.29 2.21
CA LEU A 21 3.07 -0.68 1.25
C LEU A 21 4.56 -0.49 0.98
N THR A 22 5.01 0.75 0.81
CA THR A 22 6.37 1.05 0.37
C THR A 22 7.34 1.34 1.50
N GLY A 23 6.83 1.87 2.63
CA GLY A 23 7.64 2.31 3.76
C GLY A 23 8.46 3.56 3.49
N ASP A 24 8.20 4.22 2.40
CA ASP A 24 8.95 5.40 1.97
C ASP A 24 7.95 6.50 1.61
N SER A 25 7.98 7.60 2.37
CA SER A 25 7.02 8.69 2.17
C SER A 25 7.21 9.40 0.83
N ASP A 26 8.44 9.50 0.35
CA ASP A 26 8.72 10.16 -0.94
C ASP A 26 8.19 9.31 -2.10
N VAL A 27 8.43 8.01 -2.05
CA VAL A 27 7.90 7.07 -3.05
C VAL A 27 6.38 7.06 -3.04
N ALA A 28 5.78 7.02 -1.85
CA ALA A 28 4.32 7.02 -1.69
C ALA A 28 3.71 8.28 -2.29
N ASP A 29 4.30 9.45 -2.00
CA ASP A 29 3.82 10.72 -2.54
C ASP A 29 3.95 10.78 -4.07
N ASP A 30 5.08 10.37 -4.61
CA ASP A 30 5.32 10.34 -6.06
C ASP A 30 4.30 9.45 -6.77
N ILE A 31 4.06 8.27 -6.25
CA ILE A 31 3.09 7.33 -6.82
C ILE A 31 1.67 7.86 -6.72
N ALA A 32 1.31 8.44 -5.58
CA ALA A 32 -0.01 9.03 -5.39
C ALA A 32 -0.25 10.15 -6.41
N GLN A 33 0.71 11.05 -6.58
CA GLN A 33 0.62 12.14 -7.55
C GLN A 33 0.48 11.61 -8.98
N GLU A 34 1.28 10.62 -9.36
CA GLU A 34 1.20 10.04 -10.70
C GLU A 34 -0.16 9.39 -10.94
N ALA A 35 -0.72 8.70 -9.95
CA ALA A 35 -2.04 8.10 -10.07
C ALA A 35 -3.12 9.17 -10.31
N PHE A 36 -3.05 10.30 -9.61
CA PHE A 36 -3.98 11.41 -9.80
C PHE A 36 -3.78 12.09 -11.15
N VAL A 37 -2.54 12.23 -11.62
CA VAL A 37 -2.28 12.76 -12.97
C VAL A 37 -2.96 11.89 -14.02
N ARG A 38 -2.87 10.58 -13.89
CA ARG A 38 -3.55 9.65 -14.80
C ARG A 38 -5.08 9.75 -14.71
N LEU A 39 -5.60 10.04 -13.52
CA LEU A 39 -7.03 10.23 -13.30
C LEU A 39 -7.58 11.42 -14.12
N LEU A 40 -6.78 12.47 -14.32
CA LEU A 40 -7.17 13.63 -15.12
C LEU A 40 -7.57 13.26 -16.56
N LYS A 41 -7.02 12.16 -17.07
CA LYS A 41 -7.28 11.69 -18.44
C LYS A 41 -8.46 10.73 -18.52
N GLN A 42 -9.08 10.43 -17.39
CA GLN A 42 -10.18 9.46 -17.32
C GLN A 42 -11.53 10.16 -17.15
N SER A 43 -12.55 9.50 -17.65
CA SER A 43 -13.94 9.88 -17.41
C SER A 43 -14.63 8.69 -16.76
N LEU A 44 -14.70 8.71 -15.43
CA LEU A 44 -15.22 7.58 -14.65
C LEU A 44 -16.42 8.01 -13.80
N PRO A 45 -17.39 7.11 -13.60
CA PRO A 45 -18.42 7.33 -12.59
C PRO A 45 -17.76 7.46 -11.20
N GLU A 46 -18.34 8.30 -10.34
CA GLU A 46 -17.79 8.59 -9.03
C GLU A 46 -17.49 7.31 -8.22
N ALA A 47 -18.40 6.34 -8.28
CA ALA A 47 -18.25 5.08 -7.54
C ALA A 47 -17.05 4.24 -8.00
N GLU A 48 -16.54 4.47 -9.21
CA GLU A 48 -15.42 3.72 -9.76
C GLU A 48 -14.07 4.40 -9.56
N VAL A 49 -14.06 5.68 -9.16
CA VAL A 49 -12.83 6.47 -9.04
C VAL A 49 -11.88 5.86 -8.00
N ARG A 50 -12.36 5.60 -6.81
CA ARG A 50 -11.50 5.08 -5.74
C ARG A 50 -10.91 3.70 -6.07
N PRO A 51 -11.71 2.70 -6.49
CA PRO A 51 -11.13 1.41 -6.90
C PRO A 51 -10.14 1.54 -8.05
N TRP A 52 -10.45 2.37 -9.04
CA TRP A 52 -9.57 2.60 -10.19
C TRP A 52 -8.22 3.20 -9.74
N LEU A 53 -8.31 4.23 -8.89
CA LEU A 53 -7.13 4.96 -8.41
C LEU A 53 -6.19 4.04 -7.62
N PHE A 54 -6.74 3.19 -6.74
CA PHE A 54 -5.93 2.27 -5.95
C PHE A 54 -5.35 1.14 -6.82
N THR A 55 -6.07 0.70 -7.84
CA THR A 55 -5.55 -0.27 -8.82
C THR A 55 -4.35 0.30 -9.58
N VAL A 56 -4.46 1.52 -10.06
CA VAL A 56 -3.36 2.20 -10.77
C VAL A 56 -2.17 2.39 -9.83
N ALA A 57 -2.42 2.84 -8.61
CA ALA A 57 -1.37 3.03 -7.62
C ALA A 57 -0.63 1.73 -7.32
N MET A 58 -1.35 0.61 -7.18
CA MET A 58 -0.72 -0.69 -6.95
C MET A 58 0.14 -1.13 -8.13
N ASN A 59 -0.31 -0.90 -9.35
CA ASN A 59 0.49 -1.18 -10.54
C ASN A 59 1.77 -0.35 -10.54
N LEU A 60 1.69 0.91 -10.12
CA LEU A 60 2.87 1.78 -10.01
C LEU A 60 3.83 1.30 -8.90
N VAL A 61 3.29 0.78 -7.81
CA VAL A 61 4.12 0.16 -6.75
C VAL A 61 4.90 -1.03 -7.32
N ARG A 62 4.24 -1.89 -8.07
CA ARG A 62 4.89 -3.05 -8.71
C ARG A 62 5.98 -2.63 -9.68
N ASP A 63 5.71 -1.61 -10.49
CA ASP A 63 6.70 -1.08 -11.43
C ASP A 63 7.90 -0.49 -10.70
N HIS A 64 7.67 0.24 -9.62
CA HIS A 64 8.74 0.80 -8.80
C HIS A 64 9.59 -0.31 -8.18
N ALA A 65 8.96 -1.35 -7.64
CA ALA A 65 9.66 -2.49 -7.04
C ALA A 65 10.55 -3.20 -8.07
N ARG A 66 10.08 -3.36 -9.30
CA ARG A 66 10.87 -3.95 -10.38
C ARG A 66 12.09 -3.10 -10.74
N LYS A 67 11.93 -1.77 -10.76
CA LYS A 67 13.04 -0.84 -11.04
C LYS A 67 14.10 -0.89 -9.96
N VAL A 68 13.68 -0.92 -8.69
CA VAL A 68 14.58 -1.05 -7.54
C VAL A 68 15.34 -2.37 -7.60
N ASP A 69 14.65 -3.46 -7.89
CA ASP A 69 15.24 -4.80 -8.00
C ASP A 69 16.30 -4.84 -9.11
N ARG A 70 16.02 -4.24 -10.28
CA ARG A 70 17.00 -4.12 -11.36
C ARG A 70 18.24 -3.33 -10.95
N ARG A 71 18.06 -2.21 -10.25
CA ARG A 71 19.19 -1.41 -9.75
C ARG A 71 20.04 -2.23 -8.79
N GLN A 72 19.44 -2.96 -7.88
CA GLN A 72 20.17 -3.79 -6.93
C GLN A 72 20.96 -4.90 -7.65
N ARG A 73 20.41 -5.50 -8.68
CA ARG A 73 21.12 -6.50 -9.49
C ARG A 73 22.31 -5.92 -10.24
N LEU A 74 22.19 -4.68 -10.72
CA LEU A 74 23.28 -3.98 -11.42
C LEU A 74 24.34 -3.48 -10.46
N LEU A 75 24.00 -3.26 -9.18
CA LEU A 75 24.87 -2.74 -8.14
C LEU A 75 25.34 -3.82 -7.17
N THR A 76 25.43 -5.06 -7.61
CA THR A 76 25.71 -6.22 -6.75
C THR A 76 27.04 -6.18 -5.99
N THR A 77 27.87 -5.17 -6.21
CA THR A 77 29.15 -4.99 -5.50
C THR A 77 29.18 -3.79 -4.57
N ALA A 78 28.09 -2.99 -4.51
CA ALA A 78 28.03 -1.85 -3.61
C ALA A 78 27.27 -2.23 -2.33
N PRO A 79 27.87 -2.06 -1.14
CA PRO A 79 27.12 -2.23 0.09
C PRO A 79 25.98 -1.22 0.11
N VAL A 80 24.76 -1.72 0.31
CA VAL A 80 23.61 -0.84 0.51
C VAL A 80 23.81 -0.12 1.83
N LEU A 81 24.24 1.13 1.76
CA LEU A 81 24.23 2.00 2.90
C LEU A 81 22.79 2.31 3.23
N VAL A 82 22.19 1.48 4.07
CA VAL A 82 20.96 1.86 4.72
C VAL A 82 21.33 3.00 5.66
N SER A 83 21.07 4.23 5.26
CA SER A 83 21.15 5.34 6.16
C SER A 83 20.05 5.16 7.20
N SER A 84 20.39 4.51 8.28
CA SER A 84 19.52 4.47 9.44
C SER A 84 19.61 5.85 10.10
N PHE A 85 18.65 6.72 9.80
CA PHE A 85 18.40 7.84 10.66
C PHE A 85 17.93 7.26 11.99
N ALA A 86 18.75 7.38 13.02
CA ALA A 86 18.34 7.04 14.37
C ALA A 86 17.26 8.04 14.80
N PRO A 87 15.99 7.64 14.95
CA PRO A 87 14.96 8.56 15.42
C PRO A 87 15.19 8.93 16.89
N PRO A 88 14.70 10.11 17.35
CA PRO A 88 14.73 10.47 18.76
C PRO A 88 14.07 9.41 19.65
N ASP A 89 14.50 9.27 20.89
CA ASP A 89 14.10 8.19 21.81
C ASP A 89 12.59 7.95 21.93
N GLU A 90 11.76 9.00 21.89
CA GLU A 90 10.30 8.86 21.93
C GLU A 90 9.70 8.28 20.64
N ALA A 91 10.39 8.45 19.53
CA ALA A 91 9.99 7.90 18.25
C ALA A 91 10.45 6.44 18.09
N VAL A 92 11.39 5.97 18.92
CA VAL A 92 11.96 4.61 18.81
C VAL A 92 10.91 3.55 19.12
N GLU A 93 10.13 3.71 20.19
CA GLU A 93 9.08 2.74 20.54
C GLU A 93 7.99 2.66 19.48
N ARG A 94 7.54 3.80 18.95
CA ARG A 94 6.60 3.84 17.82
C ARG A 94 7.22 3.23 16.58
N SER A 95 8.49 3.57 16.33
CA SER A 95 9.26 3.05 15.21
C SER A 95 9.39 1.53 15.26
N GLU A 96 9.63 0.97 16.45
CA GLU A 96 9.74 -0.48 16.64
C GLU A 96 8.41 -1.19 16.40
N GLN A 97 7.30 -0.64 16.91
CA GLN A 97 5.97 -1.19 16.68
C GLN A 97 5.57 -1.11 15.20
N VAL A 98 5.81 0.03 14.57
CA VAL A 98 5.54 0.22 13.14
C VAL A 98 6.42 -0.73 12.32
N SER A 99 7.68 -0.87 12.68
CA SER A 99 8.60 -1.80 12.00
C SER A 99 8.17 -3.25 12.16
N SER A 100 7.63 -3.65 13.33
CA SER A 100 7.13 -4.99 13.57
C SER A 100 5.91 -5.32 12.71
N VAL A 101 4.96 -4.39 12.65
CA VAL A 101 3.77 -4.55 11.80
C VAL A 101 4.17 -4.61 10.33
N ARG A 102 5.07 -3.73 9.92
CA ARG A 102 5.56 -3.70 8.55
C ARG A 102 6.27 -5.00 8.16
N ALA A 103 7.11 -5.52 9.05
CA ALA A 103 7.82 -6.77 8.81
C ALA A 103 6.84 -7.93 8.59
N VAL A 104 5.73 -7.95 9.33
CA VAL A 104 4.68 -8.94 9.14
C VAL A 104 3.97 -8.74 7.79
N LEU A 105 3.62 -7.49 7.47
CA LEU A 105 2.99 -7.17 6.18
C LEU A 105 3.84 -7.62 5.00
N GLU A 106 5.15 -7.41 5.08
CA GLU A 106 6.07 -7.82 4.02
C GLU A 106 6.11 -9.33 3.79
N GLN A 107 5.80 -10.11 4.82
CA GLN A 107 5.75 -11.57 4.72
C GLN A 107 4.43 -12.09 4.13
N LEU A 108 3.40 -11.25 4.09
CA LEU A 108 2.13 -11.62 3.49
C LEU A 108 2.20 -11.54 1.97
N SER A 109 1.31 -12.28 1.30
CA SER A 109 1.15 -12.14 -0.15
C SER A 109 0.70 -10.72 -0.48
N GLU A 110 0.98 -10.29 -1.70
CA GLU A 110 0.54 -8.98 -2.19
C GLU A 110 -0.97 -8.81 -2.03
N ARG A 111 -1.73 -9.84 -2.38
CA ARG A 111 -3.20 -9.80 -2.25
C ARG A 111 -3.64 -9.63 -0.80
N ASP A 112 -3.02 -10.35 0.13
CA ASP A 112 -3.34 -10.24 1.56
C ASP A 112 -3.01 -8.83 2.08
N GLN A 113 -1.89 -8.26 1.66
CA GLN A 113 -1.55 -6.88 2.00
C GLN A 113 -2.61 -5.90 1.50
N GLN A 114 -3.02 -6.04 0.24
CA GLN A 114 -4.06 -5.19 -0.33
C GLN A 114 -5.38 -5.31 0.43
N LEU A 115 -5.81 -6.53 0.74
CA LEU A 115 -7.04 -6.78 1.48
C LEU A 115 -7.06 -6.06 2.83
N LEU A 116 -6.00 -6.22 3.60
CA LEU A 116 -5.91 -5.64 4.94
C LEU A 116 -5.79 -4.12 4.90
N LEU A 117 -4.99 -3.59 3.99
CA LEU A 117 -4.79 -2.14 3.89
C LEU A 117 -6.01 -1.42 3.34
N MET A 118 -6.72 -2.00 2.36
CA MET A 118 -7.96 -1.42 1.87
C MET A 118 -9.06 -1.45 2.92
N ARG A 119 -9.14 -2.54 3.68
CA ARG A 119 -10.08 -2.61 4.81
C ARG A 119 -9.81 -1.51 5.82
N GLU A 120 -8.54 -1.29 6.13
CA GLU A 120 -8.13 -0.21 7.06
C GLU A 120 -8.54 1.16 6.56
N GLU A 121 -8.51 1.38 5.24
CA GLU A 121 -8.93 2.63 4.62
C GLU A 121 -10.44 2.73 4.40
N GLY A 122 -11.20 1.80 4.93
CA GLY A 122 -12.66 1.87 4.91
C GLY A 122 -13.32 1.48 3.59
N PHE A 123 -12.63 0.69 2.77
CA PHE A 123 -13.22 0.22 1.51
C PHE A 123 -14.39 -0.70 1.76
N LYS A 124 -15.41 -0.55 0.94
CA LYS A 124 -16.51 -1.51 0.87
C LYS A 124 -16.04 -2.79 0.19
N TYR A 125 -16.64 -3.92 0.53
CA TYR A 125 -16.27 -5.21 -0.07
C TYR A 125 -16.39 -5.20 -1.59
N GLU A 126 -17.38 -4.50 -2.14
CA GLU A 126 -17.53 -4.35 -3.58
C GLU A 126 -16.35 -3.63 -4.22
N GLU A 127 -15.83 -2.60 -3.54
CA GLU A 127 -14.65 -1.86 -4.01
C GLU A 127 -13.40 -2.73 -3.95
N ILE A 128 -13.21 -3.45 -2.85
CA ILE A 128 -12.08 -4.38 -2.70
C ILE A 128 -12.12 -5.44 -3.81
N ALA A 129 -13.30 -6.01 -4.04
CA ALA A 129 -13.48 -7.03 -5.07
C ALA A 129 -13.05 -6.53 -6.45
N ARG A 130 -13.37 -5.28 -6.78
CA ARG A 130 -12.95 -4.67 -8.05
C ARG A 130 -11.43 -4.55 -8.15
N VAL A 131 -10.77 -4.13 -7.05
CA VAL A 131 -9.32 -3.93 -7.07
C VAL A 131 -8.57 -5.25 -7.21
N ILE A 132 -8.96 -6.28 -6.47
CA ILE A 132 -8.23 -7.56 -6.47
C ILE A 132 -8.79 -8.57 -7.48
N GLY A 133 -9.91 -8.27 -8.13
CA GLY A 133 -10.46 -9.11 -9.20
C GLY A 133 -11.14 -10.40 -8.72
N VAL A 134 -11.92 -10.32 -7.64
CA VAL A 134 -12.68 -11.44 -7.11
C VAL A 134 -14.16 -11.09 -6.99
N ALA A 135 -15.00 -12.09 -6.72
CA ALA A 135 -16.42 -11.85 -6.44
C ALA A 135 -16.57 -11.16 -5.08
N PRO A 136 -17.50 -10.18 -4.95
CA PRO A 136 -17.71 -9.50 -3.66
C PRO A 136 -18.01 -10.46 -2.50
N ALA A 137 -18.72 -11.54 -2.76
CA ALA A 137 -19.05 -12.55 -1.74
C ALA A 137 -17.82 -13.26 -1.17
N SER A 138 -16.69 -13.25 -1.90
CA SER A 138 -15.44 -13.88 -1.47
C SER A 138 -14.61 -13.01 -0.53
N VAL A 139 -14.84 -11.69 -0.53
CA VAL A 139 -13.97 -10.74 0.15
C VAL A 139 -13.90 -10.98 1.66
N GLY A 140 -15.05 -11.21 2.29
CA GLY A 140 -15.10 -11.45 3.74
C GLY A 140 -14.25 -12.63 4.18
N THR A 141 -14.35 -13.75 3.47
CA THR A 141 -13.54 -14.94 3.74
C THR A 141 -12.06 -14.68 3.52
N LEU A 142 -11.72 -13.97 2.44
CA LEU A 142 -10.33 -13.64 2.12
C LEU A 142 -9.71 -12.73 3.18
N ILE A 143 -10.47 -11.73 3.64
CA ILE A 143 -10.02 -10.85 4.73
C ILE A 143 -9.80 -11.65 6.02
N ALA A 144 -10.72 -12.52 6.37
CA ALA A 144 -10.60 -13.35 7.58
C ALA A 144 -9.35 -14.22 7.54
N ARG A 145 -9.06 -14.81 6.39
CA ARG A 145 -7.84 -15.62 6.20
C ARG A 145 -6.57 -14.77 6.28
N ALA A 146 -6.59 -13.60 5.67
CA ALA A 146 -5.45 -12.67 5.71
C ALA A 146 -5.17 -12.20 7.14
N LEU A 147 -6.22 -11.88 7.91
CA LEU A 147 -6.08 -11.51 9.31
C LEU A 147 -5.49 -12.64 10.15
N ARG A 148 -5.90 -13.87 9.89
CA ARG A 148 -5.36 -15.04 10.58
C ARG A 148 -3.87 -15.22 10.31
N ARG A 149 -3.46 -15.12 9.04
CA ARG A 149 -2.04 -15.19 8.67
C ARG A 149 -1.23 -14.08 9.32
N PHE A 150 -1.79 -12.87 9.33
CA PHE A 150 -1.14 -11.74 9.98
C PHE A 150 -0.94 -12.02 11.47
N ALA A 151 -1.98 -12.48 12.17
CA ALA A 151 -1.90 -12.78 13.59
C ALA A 151 -0.86 -13.87 13.89
N GLU A 152 -0.82 -14.92 13.10
CA GLU A 152 0.16 -16.01 13.26
C GLU A 152 1.59 -15.50 13.08
N LEU A 153 1.84 -14.70 12.05
CA LEU A 153 3.16 -14.13 11.80
C LEU A 153 3.57 -13.13 12.89
N TYR A 154 2.63 -12.34 13.35
CA TYR A 154 2.89 -11.37 14.42
C TYR A 154 3.25 -12.07 15.73
N GLU A 155 2.53 -13.12 16.10
CA GLU A 155 2.84 -13.90 17.30
C GLU A 155 4.19 -14.61 17.19
N ALA A 156 4.56 -15.07 16.01
CA ALA A 156 5.85 -15.74 15.78
C ALA A 156 7.05 -14.80 15.97
N GLN A 157 6.83 -13.49 15.87
CA GLN A 157 7.89 -12.49 16.06
C GLN A 157 8.14 -12.15 17.53
N ARG A 158 7.28 -12.56 18.42
CA ARG A 158 7.43 -12.26 19.86
C ARG A 158 8.47 -13.12 20.53
#